data_fbbc91f5fc4c55655389f444a6d806f0
#
_entry.id   fbbc91f5fc4c55655389f444a6d806f0
#
_cell.length_a   1.000
_cell.length_b   1.000
_cell.length_c   1.000
_cell.angle_alpha   90.00
_cell.angle_beta   90.00
_cell.angle_gamma   90.00
#
_symmetry.space_group_name_H-M   'P 1'
#
loop_
_entity.id
_entity.type
_entity.pdbx_description
1 polymer ?
#
loop_
_entity_poly.entity_id
_entity_poly.type
_entity_poly.pdbx_seq_one_letter_code
_entity_poly.pdbx_strand_id
1 'polypeptide(L)'
;MKETILKLYLYPSKMKQFIFLLVVILFISCGNNSQQQSNSDIEIDKIQLNDDCFDEIKTGLIDSIRILKLNENEKSYFVSISKLIVHNDTLYVFDHFGRDLLMSFDRNGNYITTFSQKGGGPQEYVRLWDFDVDSKYVYLYDRAKQKMLYYDHTGNFVKSHSTSFRGDAFVVLQNNEYLFSLAKENKNHKLCMTDSTLTITKTLLSYQKEDIDDRMTDNLFQRVNNTIYYNKVVNDSVYAFSNQGNMQKCYYFNFNNKNVPDDEKHSCDKLVSSKGKEKYVYFNDCPMILNNFIIGSVFQNGNKGTFLYDTEKDKGGIKEWRAHKIELSDIILPITTTQNCVIGWMDYSVYEALSDKSMFSSELTRHLNDGGHVLAFYFLNNAR
;
A
#
# COMPACT_ATOMS: atom_id res chain seq x y z
N MET A 1 -36.19 42.03 12.17
CA MET A 1 -35.19 42.69 11.30
C MET A 1 -35.52 44.13 10.93
N LYS A 2 -36.77 44.50 10.67
CA LYS A 2 -37.16 45.92 10.38
C LYS A 2 -37.06 46.86 11.58
N GLU A 3 -37.35 46.42 12.79
CA GLU A 3 -37.27 47.30 14.01
C GLU A 3 -35.85 47.60 14.48
N THR A 4 -34.87 46.72 14.17
CA THR A 4 -33.47 46.93 14.57
C THR A 4 -32.76 47.94 13.68
N ILE A 5 -33.21 48.11 12.44
CA ILE A 5 -32.64 49.07 11.49
C ILE A 5 -33.07 50.51 11.82
N LEU A 6 -34.28 50.67 12.37
CA LEU A 6 -34.81 52.02 12.69
C LEU A 6 -34.12 52.67 13.88
N LYS A 7 -33.56 51.88 14.81
CA LYS A 7 -32.82 52.42 15.98
C LYS A 7 -31.40 52.89 15.68
N LEU A 8 -30.82 52.46 14.54
CA LEU A 8 -29.45 52.83 14.15
C LEU A 8 -29.35 54.29 13.61
N TYR A 9 -30.47 54.89 13.22
CA TYR A 9 -30.48 56.28 12.68
C TYR A 9 -30.39 57.37 13.75
N LEU A 10 -30.52 57.03 15.04
CA LEU A 10 -30.56 57.98 16.14
C LEU A 10 -29.22 58.28 16.84
N TYR A 11 -28.12 57.67 16.37
CA TYR A 11 -26.80 57.87 16.97
C TYR A 11 -25.90 58.84 16.18
N PRO A 12 -25.03 59.63 16.85
CA PRO A 12 -24.08 60.55 16.19
C PRO A 12 -23.09 59.81 15.29
N SER A 13 -22.65 60.43 14.21
CA SER A 13 -21.86 59.83 13.14
C SER A 13 -20.58 59.06 13.61
N LYS A 14 -19.91 59.58 14.63
CA LYS A 14 -18.71 58.94 15.22
C LYS A 14 -18.99 57.61 15.95
N MET A 15 -20.16 57.48 16.53
CA MET A 15 -20.56 56.25 17.23
C MET A 15 -21.02 55.14 16.27
N LYS A 16 -21.55 55.56 15.09
CA LYS A 16 -21.89 54.61 14.01
C LYS A 16 -20.67 53.88 13.42
N GLN A 17 -19.54 54.60 13.30
CA GLN A 17 -18.29 53.98 12.85
C GLN A 17 -17.71 52.98 13.85
N PHE A 18 -17.86 53.27 15.15
CA PHE A 18 -17.37 52.35 16.20
C PHE A 18 -18.21 51.09 16.30
N ILE A 19 -19.53 51.19 16.16
CA ILE A 19 -20.43 50.02 16.16
C ILE A 19 -20.22 49.17 14.90
N PHE A 20 -19.97 49.81 13.74
CA PHE A 20 -19.68 49.11 12.50
C PHE A 20 -18.34 48.36 12.57
N LEU A 21 -17.31 48.97 13.19
CA LEU A 21 -16.02 48.33 13.41
C LEU A 21 -16.13 47.15 14.37
N LEU A 22 -16.95 47.25 15.43
CA LEU A 22 -17.15 46.17 16.41
C LEU A 22 -17.95 45.00 15.81
N VAL A 23 -18.90 45.25 14.92
CA VAL A 23 -19.67 44.22 14.22
C VAL A 23 -18.79 43.51 13.17
N VAL A 24 -17.90 44.23 12.50
CA VAL A 24 -16.95 43.64 11.55
C VAL A 24 -15.92 42.72 12.27
N ILE A 25 -15.47 43.12 13.47
CA ILE A 25 -14.56 42.27 14.28
C ILE A 25 -15.23 41.00 14.77
N LEU A 26 -16.55 41.01 15.06
CA LEU A 26 -17.30 39.83 15.47
C LEU A 26 -17.58 38.87 14.32
N PHE A 27 -17.56 39.30 13.05
CA PHE A 27 -17.68 38.39 11.90
C PHE A 27 -16.36 37.75 11.44
N ILE A 28 -15.21 38.25 11.93
CA ILE A 28 -13.88 37.67 11.62
C ILE A 28 -13.54 36.51 12.60
N SER A 29 -14.30 36.35 13.71
CA SER A 29 -14.00 35.36 14.76
C SER A 29 -14.76 34.02 14.64
N CYS A 30 -15.48 33.78 13.53
CA CYS A 30 -16.08 32.46 13.22
C CYS A 30 -15.63 31.95 11.85
N GLY A 31 -14.34 31.94 11.63
CA GLY A 31 -13.72 31.12 10.60
C GLY A 31 -13.31 29.82 11.28
N ASN A 32 -14.04 28.74 11.03
CA ASN A 32 -13.53 27.40 11.25
C ASN A 32 -12.17 27.30 10.54
N ASN A 33 -11.10 27.36 11.29
CA ASN A 33 -9.79 26.93 10.84
C ASN A 33 -9.82 25.39 10.66
N SER A 34 -10.46 24.92 9.61
CA SER A 34 -9.96 23.74 8.94
C SER A 34 -8.59 24.17 8.39
N GLN A 35 -7.51 23.79 9.06
CA GLN A 35 -6.17 23.85 8.49
C GLN A 35 -6.18 22.92 7.27
N GLN A 36 -6.56 23.45 6.12
CA GLN A 36 -6.05 22.97 4.86
C GLN A 36 -4.54 23.24 4.91
N GLN A 37 -3.78 22.20 5.25
CA GLN A 37 -2.36 22.19 5.02
C GLN A 37 -2.21 22.42 3.50
N SER A 38 -1.75 23.61 3.12
CA SER A 38 -1.44 23.93 1.74
C SER A 38 -0.41 22.90 1.27
N ASN A 39 -0.67 22.21 0.17
CA ASN A 39 0.25 21.26 -0.47
C ASN A 39 1.53 21.93 -1.03
N SER A 40 1.84 23.16 -0.62
CA SER A 40 2.86 24.00 -1.23
C SER A 40 4.31 23.70 -0.82
N ASP A 41 4.54 22.81 0.16
CA ASP A 41 5.88 22.58 0.70
C ASP A 41 6.32 21.10 0.75
N ILE A 42 5.63 20.21 -0.02
CA ILE A 42 6.04 18.80 -0.06
C ILE A 42 7.14 18.64 -1.09
N GLU A 43 8.27 18.16 -0.65
CA GLU A 43 9.41 17.82 -1.52
C GLU A 43 8.97 16.76 -2.54
N ILE A 44 9.20 17.04 -3.83
CA ILE A 44 8.92 16.11 -4.91
C ILE A 44 10.23 15.64 -5.53
N ASP A 45 10.57 14.37 -5.29
CA ASP A 45 11.66 13.70 -6.00
C ASP A 45 11.17 13.18 -7.33
N LYS A 46 11.84 13.55 -8.40
CA LYS A 46 11.56 13.02 -9.73
C LYS A 46 12.49 11.87 -10.03
N ILE A 47 11.90 10.70 -10.16
CA ILE A 47 12.60 9.46 -10.53
C ILE A 47 12.44 9.29 -12.05
N GLN A 48 13.55 9.41 -12.75
CA GLN A 48 13.56 9.35 -14.24
C GLN A 48 14.21 8.06 -14.70
N LEU A 49 13.42 7.18 -15.32
CA LEU A 49 13.95 5.99 -15.98
C LEU A 49 14.37 6.34 -17.42
N ASN A 50 15.65 6.62 -17.65
CA ASN A 50 16.17 6.97 -18.97
C ASN A 50 16.61 5.73 -19.74
N ASP A 51 17.48 4.93 -19.15
CA ASP A 51 18.07 3.73 -19.70
C ASP A 51 17.76 2.52 -18.82
N ASP A 52 17.83 1.32 -19.39
CA ASP A 52 17.68 0.10 -18.61
C ASP A 52 19.04 -0.34 -18.04
N CYS A 53 19.25 -0.01 -16.77
CA CYS A 53 20.45 -0.36 -16.01
C CYS A 53 20.20 -1.49 -14.99
N PHE A 54 19.13 -2.28 -15.13
CA PHE A 54 18.74 -3.29 -14.14
C PHE A 54 19.89 -4.25 -13.79
N ASP A 55 20.50 -4.87 -14.77
CA ASP A 55 21.55 -5.86 -14.56
C ASP A 55 22.84 -5.24 -13.98
N GLU A 56 23.12 -3.96 -14.28
CA GLU A 56 24.22 -3.19 -13.65
C GLU A 56 23.96 -2.99 -12.16
N ILE A 57 22.75 -2.56 -11.78
CA ILE A 57 22.40 -2.28 -10.39
C ILE A 57 22.30 -3.58 -9.58
N LYS A 58 21.68 -4.60 -10.16
CA LYS A 58 21.54 -5.93 -9.53
C LYS A 58 22.87 -6.54 -9.13
N THR A 59 23.91 -6.28 -9.94
CA THR A 59 25.26 -6.81 -9.70
C THR A 59 25.83 -6.24 -8.39
N GLY A 60 26.04 -7.13 -7.42
CA GLY A 60 26.55 -6.77 -6.08
C GLY A 60 25.50 -6.17 -5.13
N LEU A 61 24.21 -6.09 -5.52
CA LEU A 61 23.13 -5.66 -4.65
C LEU A 61 22.76 -6.76 -3.64
N ILE A 62 22.68 -8.00 -4.09
CA ILE A 62 22.26 -9.13 -3.26
C ILE A 62 23.49 -9.80 -2.66
N ASP A 63 23.56 -9.85 -1.33
CA ASP A 63 24.57 -10.61 -0.58
C ASP A 63 24.26 -12.11 -0.60
N SER A 64 23.03 -12.46 -0.25
CA SER A 64 22.60 -13.85 -0.15
C SER A 64 21.10 -14.00 -0.38
N ILE A 65 20.67 -15.20 -0.77
CA ILE A 65 19.27 -15.55 -0.94
C ILE A 65 18.95 -16.75 -0.06
N ARG A 66 17.87 -16.67 0.71
CA ARG A 66 17.34 -17.79 1.48
C ARG A 66 15.95 -18.15 1.00
N ILE A 67 15.73 -19.42 0.71
CA ILE A 67 14.40 -19.94 0.38
C ILE A 67 13.78 -20.54 1.64
N LEU A 68 12.57 -20.12 1.96
CA LEU A 68 11.79 -20.60 3.09
C LEU A 68 10.53 -21.29 2.59
N LYS A 69 10.40 -22.57 2.91
CA LYS A 69 9.17 -23.34 2.69
C LYS A 69 8.08 -22.88 3.66
N LEU A 70 6.88 -22.61 3.17
CA LEU A 70 5.69 -22.46 4.02
C LEU A 70 5.07 -23.84 4.21
N ASN A 71 5.07 -24.33 5.46
CA ASN A 71 4.55 -25.66 5.78
C ASN A 71 3.03 -25.61 5.88
N GLU A 72 2.39 -25.63 4.73
CA GLU A 72 0.95 -25.64 4.57
C GLU A 72 0.35 -26.99 4.96
N ASN A 73 -0.91 -26.97 5.39
CA ASN A 73 -1.70 -28.15 5.69
C ASN A 73 -3.16 -27.89 5.30
N GLU A 74 -4.06 -28.83 5.54
CA GLU A 74 -5.48 -28.71 5.17
C GLU A 74 -6.16 -27.45 5.71
N LYS A 75 -5.68 -26.89 6.82
CA LYS A 75 -6.22 -25.65 7.42
C LYS A 75 -5.56 -24.39 6.89
N SER A 76 -4.34 -24.48 6.40
CA SER A 76 -3.48 -23.35 6.04
C SER A 76 -3.08 -23.30 4.57
N TYR A 77 -3.62 -24.15 3.70
CA TYR A 77 -3.33 -24.02 2.27
C TYR A 77 -3.97 -22.74 1.71
N PHE A 78 -3.32 -22.13 0.75
CA PHE A 78 -3.76 -20.90 0.09
C PHE A 78 -3.38 -20.97 -1.40
N VAL A 79 -3.91 -20.03 -2.19
CA VAL A 79 -3.74 -20.01 -3.65
C VAL A 79 -2.66 -19.01 -4.06
N SER A 80 -2.60 -17.89 -3.37
CA SER A 80 -1.64 -16.83 -3.67
C SER A 80 -1.34 -15.98 -2.44
N ILE A 81 -0.22 -15.27 -2.47
CA ILE A 81 0.09 -14.26 -1.45
C ILE A 81 -0.26 -12.90 -2.00
N SER A 82 -1.37 -12.33 -1.54
CA SER A 82 -1.82 -11.00 -1.91
C SER A 82 -1.12 -9.91 -1.10
N LYS A 83 -0.85 -10.18 0.19
CA LYS A 83 -0.12 -9.29 1.10
C LYS A 83 0.62 -10.12 2.14
N LEU A 84 1.84 -9.69 2.47
CA LEU A 84 2.68 -10.29 3.50
C LEU A 84 3.14 -9.20 4.47
N ILE A 85 2.96 -9.43 5.76
CA ILE A 85 3.56 -8.61 6.81
C ILE A 85 4.43 -9.51 7.68
N VAL A 86 5.64 -9.04 7.99
CA VAL A 86 6.53 -9.70 8.96
C VAL A 86 6.55 -8.85 10.23
N HIS A 87 6.13 -9.43 11.34
CA HIS A 87 6.12 -8.75 12.62
C HIS A 87 6.57 -9.70 13.73
N ASN A 88 7.60 -9.33 14.50
CA ASN A 88 8.14 -10.14 15.60
C ASN A 88 8.37 -11.62 15.23
N ASP A 89 9.15 -11.88 14.16
CA ASP A 89 9.46 -13.21 13.64
C ASP A 89 8.23 -14.03 13.18
N THR A 90 7.07 -13.40 13.05
CA THR A 90 5.86 -14.04 12.54
C THR A 90 5.54 -13.49 11.15
N LEU A 91 5.24 -14.41 10.24
CA LEU A 91 4.83 -14.13 8.87
C LEU A 91 3.30 -14.15 8.80
N TYR A 92 2.68 -13.03 8.46
CA TYR A 92 1.23 -12.91 8.28
C TYR A 92 0.93 -12.92 6.79
N VAL A 93 0.36 -14.01 6.30
CA VAL A 93 0.10 -14.28 4.87
C VAL A 93 -1.38 -14.10 4.58
N PHE A 94 -1.70 -13.21 3.66
CA PHE A 94 -3.07 -12.93 3.23
C PHE A 94 -3.31 -13.44 1.80
N ASP A 95 -4.30 -14.32 1.66
CA ASP A 95 -4.80 -14.84 0.39
C ASP A 95 -6.17 -14.22 0.09
N HIS A 96 -6.18 -13.04 -0.54
CA HIS A 96 -7.41 -12.31 -0.86
C HIS A 96 -8.19 -12.94 -2.02
N PHE A 97 -7.47 -13.31 -3.09
CA PHE A 97 -8.11 -13.77 -4.34
C PHE A 97 -8.41 -15.26 -4.36
N GLY A 98 -7.77 -16.03 -3.49
CA GLY A 98 -8.00 -17.46 -3.38
C GLY A 98 -9.07 -17.80 -2.36
N ARG A 99 -8.66 -17.97 -1.11
CA ARG A 99 -9.54 -18.44 -0.02
C ARG A 99 -10.11 -17.33 0.85
N ASP A 100 -9.64 -16.09 0.67
CA ASP A 100 -10.04 -14.94 1.49
C ASP A 100 -9.73 -15.18 2.99
N LEU A 101 -8.47 -15.56 3.26
CA LEU A 101 -7.97 -15.94 4.58
C LEU A 101 -6.70 -15.20 4.94
N LEU A 102 -6.57 -14.85 6.23
CA LEU A 102 -5.32 -14.43 6.84
C LEU A 102 -4.77 -15.54 7.73
N MET A 103 -3.52 -15.91 7.52
CA MET A 103 -2.82 -16.95 8.25
C MET A 103 -1.51 -16.43 8.80
N SER A 104 -1.01 -17.08 9.85
CA SER A 104 0.34 -16.80 10.35
C SER A 104 1.21 -18.04 10.37
N PHE A 105 2.51 -17.81 10.12
CA PHE A 105 3.58 -18.80 10.17
C PHE A 105 4.72 -18.27 11.03
N ASP A 106 5.48 -19.15 11.65
CA ASP A 106 6.70 -18.77 12.35
C ASP A 106 7.84 -18.44 11.37
N ARG A 107 8.98 -17.98 11.88
CA ARG A 107 10.18 -17.66 11.08
C ARG A 107 10.77 -18.86 10.33
N ASN A 108 10.38 -20.07 10.68
CA ASN A 108 10.78 -21.33 10.03
C ASN A 108 9.75 -21.81 9.01
N GLY A 109 8.67 -21.06 8.81
CA GLY A 109 7.58 -21.38 7.90
C GLY A 109 6.58 -22.39 8.46
N ASN A 110 6.58 -22.68 9.76
CA ASN A 110 5.59 -23.55 10.36
C ASN A 110 4.29 -22.77 10.62
N TYR A 111 3.16 -23.37 10.26
CA TYR A 111 1.85 -22.81 10.49
C TYR A 111 1.55 -22.59 11.98
N ILE A 112 1.04 -21.40 12.33
CA ILE A 112 0.64 -21.05 13.71
C ILE A 112 -0.88 -21.04 13.82
N THR A 113 -1.56 -20.14 13.10
CA THR A 113 -3.02 -20.00 13.20
C THR A 113 -3.61 -19.35 11.95
N THR A 114 -4.94 -19.42 11.85
CA THR A 114 -5.74 -18.70 10.85
C THR A 114 -6.67 -17.72 11.55
N PHE A 115 -6.64 -16.47 11.12
CA PHE A 115 -7.49 -15.39 11.62
C PHE A 115 -8.80 -15.38 10.81
N SER A 116 -9.61 -16.40 10.94
CA SER A 116 -10.79 -16.47 10.11
C SER A 116 -11.98 -17.02 10.83
N GLN A 117 -13.06 -16.21 10.79
CA GLN A 117 -14.40 -16.76 10.91
C GLN A 117 -15.26 -16.08 9.86
N LYS A 118 -15.38 -16.73 8.71
CA LYS A 118 -16.22 -16.27 7.60
C LYS A 118 -17.67 -16.50 7.96
N GLY A 119 -18.49 -15.45 7.98
CA GLY A 119 -19.90 -15.56 8.31
C GLY A 119 -20.58 -14.22 8.63
N GLY A 120 -21.77 -14.28 9.20
CA GLY A 120 -22.63 -13.13 9.51
C GLY A 120 -22.53 -12.61 10.93
N GLY A 121 -21.88 -13.34 11.84
CA GLY A 121 -21.82 -13.02 13.27
C GLY A 121 -20.99 -11.79 13.62
N PRO A 122 -21.05 -11.35 14.90
CA PRO A 122 -20.32 -10.15 15.33
C PRO A 122 -18.80 -10.29 15.29
N GLN A 123 -18.28 -11.52 15.39
CA GLN A 123 -16.85 -11.85 15.34
C GLN A 123 -16.39 -12.29 13.94
N GLU A 124 -17.31 -12.36 12.99
CA GLU A 124 -17.10 -12.90 11.66
C GLU A 124 -17.02 -11.79 10.62
N TYR A 125 -16.36 -12.07 9.49
CA TYR A 125 -16.36 -11.21 8.32
C TYR A 125 -17.07 -11.87 7.14
N VAL A 126 -17.65 -11.06 6.27
CA VAL A 126 -18.24 -11.53 5.00
C VAL A 126 -17.13 -11.69 3.96
N ARG A 127 -16.27 -10.66 3.84
CA ARG A 127 -15.12 -10.66 2.95
C ARG A 127 -14.00 -9.84 3.55
N LEU A 128 -12.89 -10.51 3.81
CA LEU A 128 -11.68 -9.84 4.26
C LEU A 128 -11.09 -9.04 3.10
N TRP A 129 -10.87 -7.75 3.31
CA TRP A 129 -10.43 -6.85 2.25
C TRP A 129 -8.99 -6.39 2.41
N ASP A 130 -8.57 -6.15 3.65
CA ASP A 130 -7.21 -5.80 4.00
C ASP A 130 -6.92 -6.13 5.46
N PHE A 131 -5.65 -6.16 5.83
CA PHE A 131 -5.19 -6.36 7.20
C PHE A 131 -3.93 -5.54 7.49
N ASP A 132 -3.69 -5.27 8.77
CA ASP A 132 -2.41 -4.76 9.28
C ASP A 132 -2.12 -5.35 10.66
N VAL A 133 -0.88 -5.21 11.13
CA VAL A 133 -0.39 -5.80 12.37
C VAL A 133 0.46 -4.80 13.13
N ASP A 134 0.22 -4.68 14.44
CA ASP A 134 1.11 -3.99 15.37
C ASP A 134 1.49 -4.90 16.55
N SER A 135 2.15 -4.35 17.57
CA SER A 135 2.55 -5.11 18.75
C SER A 135 1.38 -5.63 19.60
N LYS A 136 0.17 -5.11 19.40
CA LYS A 136 -1.00 -5.39 20.23
C LYS A 136 -2.02 -6.27 19.53
N TYR A 137 -2.28 -6.00 18.26
CA TYR A 137 -3.36 -6.64 17.53
C TYR A 137 -2.98 -7.02 16.10
N VAL A 138 -3.74 -7.97 15.59
CA VAL A 138 -3.93 -8.22 14.16
C VAL A 138 -5.29 -7.62 13.78
N TYR A 139 -5.27 -6.69 12.84
CA TYR A 139 -6.43 -5.91 12.40
C TYR A 139 -6.92 -6.44 11.06
N LEU A 140 -8.19 -6.76 10.98
CA LEU A 140 -8.85 -7.26 9.77
C LEU A 140 -9.95 -6.30 9.35
N TYR A 141 -9.95 -5.86 8.11
CA TYR A 141 -10.97 -4.96 7.58
C TYR A 141 -11.94 -5.68 6.66
N ASP A 142 -13.21 -5.77 7.09
CA ASP A 142 -14.32 -6.22 6.26
C ASP A 142 -14.98 -5.01 5.58
N ARG A 143 -14.66 -4.82 4.29
CA ARG A 143 -15.21 -3.71 3.51
C ARG A 143 -16.72 -3.84 3.31
N ALA A 144 -17.24 -5.06 3.18
CA ALA A 144 -18.67 -5.29 2.95
C ALA A 144 -19.53 -4.87 4.15
N LYS A 145 -19.03 -5.13 5.35
CA LYS A 145 -19.66 -4.71 6.60
C LYS A 145 -19.19 -3.35 7.11
N GLN A 146 -18.21 -2.72 6.44
CA GLN A 146 -17.55 -1.50 6.92
C GLN A 146 -17.11 -1.66 8.39
N LYS A 147 -16.31 -2.71 8.65
CA LYS A 147 -16.02 -3.15 10.01
C LYS A 147 -14.55 -3.53 10.14
N MET A 148 -13.90 -3.01 11.17
CA MET A 148 -12.57 -3.43 11.63
C MET A 148 -12.75 -4.46 12.75
N LEU A 149 -12.12 -5.62 12.60
CA LEU A 149 -12.05 -6.65 13.62
C LEU A 149 -10.64 -6.68 14.19
N TYR A 150 -10.53 -6.89 15.47
CA TYR A 150 -9.28 -6.92 16.22
C TYR A 150 -9.10 -8.31 16.82
N TYR A 151 -7.98 -8.92 16.52
CA TYR A 151 -7.57 -10.22 17.08
C TYR A 151 -6.28 -10.06 17.85
N ASP A 152 -6.05 -10.92 18.86
CA ASP A 152 -4.71 -11.10 19.40
C ASP A 152 -3.83 -11.92 18.43
N HIS A 153 -2.53 -11.99 18.69
CA HIS A 153 -1.58 -12.69 17.83
C HIS A 153 -1.76 -14.23 17.82
N THR A 154 -2.58 -14.77 18.71
CA THR A 154 -2.93 -16.20 18.75
C THR A 154 -4.22 -16.52 18.00
N GLY A 155 -4.88 -15.50 17.43
CA GLY A 155 -6.10 -15.66 16.62
C GLY A 155 -7.40 -15.54 17.39
N ASN A 156 -7.38 -15.13 18.67
CA ASN A 156 -8.61 -14.91 19.42
C ASN A 156 -9.18 -13.53 19.08
N PHE A 157 -10.50 -13.47 18.83
CA PHE A 157 -11.20 -12.24 18.62
C PHE A 157 -11.23 -11.39 19.93
N VAL A 158 -10.95 -10.09 19.80
CA VAL A 158 -10.91 -9.16 20.92
C VAL A 158 -12.10 -8.20 20.88
N LYS A 159 -12.29 -7.49 19.77
CA LYS A 159 -13.34 -6.49 19.58
C LYS A 159 -13.56 -6.18 18.11
N SER A 160 -14.59 -5.38 17.82
CA SER A 160 -14.76 -4.79 16.50
C SER A 160 -15.30 -3.36 16.57
N HIS A 161 -14.98 -2.55 15.56
CA HIS A 161 -15.53 -1.20 15.39
C HIS A 161 -16.00 -1.03 13.94
N SER A 162 -17.11 -0.28 13.76
CA SER A 162 -17.61 0.04 12.42
C SER A 162 -17.02 1.33 11.90
N THR A 163 -16.83 1.44 10.58
CA THR A 163 -16.51 2.68 9.89
C THR A 163 -17.76 3.30 9.28
N SER A 164 -17.80 4.61 9.13
CA SER A 164 -18.85 5.34 8.40
C SER A 164 -18.52 5.52 6.92
N PHE A 165 -17.45 4.88 6.44
CA PHE A 165 -16.91 5.00 5.08
C PHE A 165 -16.43 3.64 4.58
N ARG A 166 -16.23 3.51 3.26
CA ARG A 166 -15.61 2.32 2.64
C ARG A 166 -14.15 2.58 2.34
N GLY A 167 -13.27 1.81 2.99
CA GLY A 167 -11.84 1.78 2.72
C GLY A 167 -11.48 0.73 1.66
N ASP A 168 -10.38 0.97 0.95
CA ASP A 168 -9.76 -0.01 0.05
C ASP A 168 -8.57 -0.71 0.72
N ALA A 169 -7.85 0.00 1.56
CA ALA A 169 -6.75 -0.50 2.37
C ALA A 169 -6.53 0.42 3.57
N PHE A 170 -5.76 -0.03 4.53
CA PHE A 170 -5.41 0.78 5.69
C PHE A 170 -4.04 0.41 6.25
N VAL A 171 -3.52 1.28 7.08
CA VAL A 171 -2.33 1.05 7.88
C VAL A 171 -2.52 1.66 9.27
N VAL A 172 -2.09 0.92 10.28
CA VAL A 172 -2.13 1.37 11.68
C VAL A 172 -1.03 2.41 11.89
N LEU A 173 -1.38 3.55 12.46
CA LEU A 173 -0.45 4.61 12.85
C LEU A 173 -0.10 4.50 14.33
N GLN A 174 0.80 5.35 14.79
CA GLN A 174 1.04 5.52 16.23
C GLN A 174 -0.23 6.00 16.94
N ASN A 175 -0.33 5.75 18.24
CA ASN A 175 -1.45 6.17 19.10
C ASN A 175 -2.82 5.54 18.75
N ASN A 176 -2.84 4.39 18.08
CA ASN A 176 -4.04 3.70 17.59
C ASN A 176 -4.88 4.56 16.63
N GLU A 177 -4.24 5.41 15.87
CA GLU A 177 -4.81 6.09 14.72
C GLU A 177 -4.63 5.23 13.47
N TYR A 178 -5.34 5.57 12.39
CA TYR A 178 -5.26 4.80 11.14
C TYR A 178 -5.20 5.74 9.94
N LEU A 179 -4.47 5.32 8.92
CA LEU A 179 -4.50 5.94 7.59
C LEU A 179 -5.20 4.97 6.62
N PHE A 180 -6.34 5.38 6.09
CA PHE A 180 -7.12 4.60 5.13
C PHE A 180 -6.97 5.14 3.71
N SER A 181 -6.81 4.23 2.74
CA SER A 181 -7.12 4.48 1.35
C SER A 181 -8.63 4.33 1.16
N LEU A 182 -9.27 5.36 0.61
CA LEU A 182 -10.72 5.40 0.42
C LEU A 182 -11.09 4.90 -0.97
N ALA A 183 -12.24 4.25 -1.08
CA ALA A 183 -12.88 4.04 -2.38
C ALA A 183 -13.39 5.37 -2.95
N LYS A 184 -13.32 5.55 -4.27
CA LYS A 184 -13.66 6.82 -4.95
C LYS A 184 -15.10 7.29 -4.69
N GLU A 185 -16.00 6.37 -4.45
CA GLU A 185 -17.39 6.64 -4.06
C GLU A 185 -17.56 7.40 -2.73
N ASN A 186 -16.49 7.45 -1.89
CA ASN A 186 -16.50 8.12 -0.59
C ASN A 186 -16.09 9.60 -0.63
N LYS A 187 -16.40 10.33 -1.66
CA LYS A 187 -16.21 11.79 -1.68
C LYS A 187 -14.78 12.26 -1.95
N ASN A 188 -14.39 12.43 -3.14
CA ASN A 188 -13.28 13.30 -3.60
C ASN A 188 -11.88 13.15 -2.94
N HIS A 189 -11.71 12.35 -1.88
CA HIS A 189 -10.41 12.19 -1.22
C HIS A 189 -9.90 10.76 -1.33
N LYS A 190 -8.60 10.60 -1.64
CA LYS A 190 -7.92 9.30 -1.75
C LYS A 190 -7.61 8.69 -0.41
N LEU A 191 -7.32 9.53 0.59
CA LEU A 191 -6.92 9.10 1.92
C LEU A 191 -7.70 9.83 3.00
N CYS A 192 -7.91 9.15 4.14
CA CYS A 192 -8.30 9.78 5.38
C CYS A 192 -7.50 9.22 6.56
N MET A 193 -7.28 10.07 7.55
CA MET A 193 -6.85 9.65 8.88
C MET A 193 -8.06 9.52 9.79
N THR A 194 -8.00 8.55 10.68
CA THR A 194 -9.03 8.36 11.72
C THR A 194 -8.39 8.24 13.09
N ASP A 195 -9.16 8.54 14.12
CA ASP A 195 -8.81 8.24 15.49
C ASP A 195 -9.00 6.73 15.83
N SER A 196 -8.79 6.37 17.09
CA SER A 196 -8.93 5.01 17.60
C SER A 196 -10.38 4.47 17.57
N THR A 197 -11.38 5.33 17.36
CA THR A 197 -12.80 4.97 17.21
C THR A 197 -13.22 4.84 15.75
N LEU A 198 -12.30 5.01 14.82
CA LEU A 198 -12.49 5.04 13.35
C LEU A 198 -13.31 6.25 12.87
N THR A 199 -13.32 7.35 13.66
CA THR A 199 -13.89 8.62 13.25
C THR A 199 -12.88 9.39 12.41
N ILE A 200 -13.27 9.89 11.22
CA ILE A 200 -12.38 10.66 10.35
C ILE A 200 -11.96 11.96 11.04
N THR A 201 -10.65 12.16 11.19
CA THR A 201 -10.05 13.37 11.75
C THR A 201 -9.47 14.28 10.68
N LYS A 202 -9.01 13.71 9.56
CA LYS A 202 -8.37 14.45 8.45
C LYS A 202 -8.56 13.72 7.13
N THR A 203 -8.68 14.48 6.03
CA THR A 203 -8.66 13.93 4.67
C THR A 203 -7.45 14.45 3.91
N LEU A 204 -6.90 13.63 3.01
CA LEU A 204 -5.68 13.91 2.26
C LEU A 204 -5.85 13.46 0.82
N LEU A 205 -5.10 14.08 -0.10
CA LEU A 205 -5.03 13.73 -1.51
C LEU A 205 -6.42 13.61 -2.17
N SER A 206 -6.79 14.61 -2.93
CA SER A 206 -8.07 14.59 -3.65
C SER A 206 -8.02 13.66 -4.86
N TYR A 207 -9.13 12.97 -5.12
CA TYR A 207 -9.34 12.30 -6.39
C TYR A 207 -9.41 13.31 -7.53
N GLN A 208 -8.76 12.98 -8.62
CA GLN A 208 -8.92 13.65 -9.89
C GLN A 208 -9.96 12.88 -10.75
N LYS A 209 -10.49 13.52 -11.76
CA LYS A 209 -11.45 12.89 -12.68
C LYS A 209 -10.85 11.64 -13.36
N GLU A 210 -9.57 11.71 -13.62
CA GLU A 210 -8.75 10.73 -14.34
C GLU A 210 -8.32 9.55 -13.47
N ASP A 211 -8.42 9.66 -12.16
CA ASP A 211 -8.01 8.58 -11.26
C ASP A 211 -8.87 7.33 -11.45
N ILE A 212 -8.21 6.17 -11.45
CA ILE A 212 -8.87 4.87 -11.54
C ILE A 212 -9.72 4.62 -10.28
N ASP A 213 -10.89 4.04 -10.47
CA ASP A 213 -11.82 3.70 -9.38
C ASP A 213 -11.61 2.28 -8.85
N ASP A 214 -11.09 1.40 -9.70
CA ASP A 214 -10.94 -0.01 -9.36
C ASP A 214 -9.69 -0.26 -8.50
N ARG A 215 -9.82 -1.22 -7.58
CA ARG A 215 -8.69 -1.79 -6.86
C ARG A 215 -8.09 -2.90 -7.72
N MET A 216 -6.91 -2.65 -8.27
CA MET A 216 -6.15 -3.60 -9.07
C MET A 216 -5.09 -4.38 -8.27
N THR A 217 -4.83 -3.96 -7.02
CA THR A 217 -3.84 -4.58 -6.14
C THR A 217 -4.28 -4.56 -4.68
N ASP A 218 -3.68 -5.41 -3.87
CA ASP A 218 -3.89 -5.46 -2.43
C ASP A 218 -2.85 -4.66 -1.63
N ASN A 219 -1.67 -4.41 -2.20
CA ASN A 219 -0.58 -3.70 -1.53
C ASN A 219 -0.54 -2.21 -1.89
N LEU A 220 -1.54 -1.45 -1.41
CA LEU A 220 -1.55 0.02 -1.56
C LEU A 220 -0.60 0.71 -0.60
N PHE A 221 -0.26 0.08 0.52
CA PHE A 221 0.66 0.59 1.52
C PHE A 221 1.84 -0.35 1.72
N GLN A 222 3.03 0.22 1.83
CA GLN A 222 4.24 -0.47 2.28
C GLN A 222 4.81 0.25 3.49
N ARG A 223 5.14 -0.51 4.53
CA ARG A 223 5.85 0.02 5.70
C ARG A 223 7.31 -0.40 5.62
N VAL A 224 8.20 0.57 5.54
CA VAL A 224 9.64 0.35 5.57
C VAL A 224 10.22 1.15 6.72
N ASN A 225 10.72 0.49 7.73
CA ASN A 225 11.15 1.11 8.99
C ASN A 225 10.02 1.98 9.61
N ASN A 226 10.27 3.28 9.76
CA ASN A 226 9.31 4.24 10.32
C ASN A 226 8.55 5.05 9.25
N THR A 227 8.68 4.68 7.99
CA THR A 227 8.01 5.37 6.88
C THR A 227 6.93 4.48 6.27
N ILE A 228 5.79 5.07 5.99
CA ILE A 228 4.67 4.44 5.31
C ILE A 228 4.62 5.01 3.90
N TYR A 229 4.72 4.16 2.90
CA TYR A 229 4.59 4.52 1.50
C TYR A 229 3.20 4.16 1.01
N TYR A 230 2.61 5.02 0.20
CA TYR A 230 1.30 4.83 -0.42
C TYR A 230 1.39 5.07 -1.92
N ASN A 231 0.88 4.12 -2.68
CA ASN A 231 0.63 4.25 -4.10
C ASN A 231 -0.72 3.62 -4.45
N LYS A 232 -1.54 4.32 -5.20
CA LYS A 232 -2.71 3.73 -5.83
C LYS A 232 -2.30 3.30 -7.24
N VAL A 233 -2.66 2.09 -7.62
CA VAL A 233 -2.29 1.52 -8.93
C VAL A 233 -2.57 2.49 -10.07
N VAL A 234 -1.69 2.49 -11.06
CA VAL A 234 -1.71 3.41 -12.22
C VAL A 234 -1.46 4.87 -11.85
N ASN A 235 -1.11 5.16 -10.60
CA ASN A 235 -0.65 6.47 -10.19
C ASN A 235 0.88 6.54 -10.28
N ASP A 236 1.40 7.55 -10.96
CA ASP A 236 2.85 7.75 -11.13
C ASP A 236 3.52 8.32 -9.88
N SER A 237 2.77 8.54 -8.80
CA SER A 237 3.28 9.12 -7.56
C SER A 237 3.19 8.14 -6.40
N VAL A 238 4.28 8.06 -5.62
CA VAL A 238 4.35 7.37 -4.35
C VAL A 238 4.52 8.40 -3.25
N TYR A 239 3.63 8.37 -2.27
CA TYR A 239 3.62 9.32 -1.15
C TYR A 239 4.20 8.68 0.10
N ALA A 240 5.15 9.35 0.73
CA ALA A 240 5.76 8.92 1.98
C ALA A 240 5.15 9.65 3.18
N PHE A 241 4.77 8.90 4.19
CA PHE A 241 4.19 9.38 5.43
C PHE A 241 5.02 8.91 6.62
N SER A 242 5.07 9.73 7.67
CA SER A 242 5.59 9.29 8.97
C SER A 242 4.62 8.30 9.64
N ASN A 243 5.07 7.63 10.70
CA ASN A 243 4.20 6.78 11.53
C ASN A 243 3.06 7.55 12.24
N GLN A 244 3.08 8.88 12.23
CA GLN A 244 1.98 9.75 12.71
C GLN A 244 1.03 10.17 11.58
N GLY A 245 1.24 9.68 10.33
CA GLY A 245 0.40 10.02 9.17
C GLY A 245 0.68 11.41 8.57
N ASN A 246 1.80 12.05 8.93
CA ASN A 246 2.22 13.30 8.29
C ASN A 246 2.90 13.00 6.97
N MET A 247 2.42 13.59 5.88
CA MET A 247 3.04 13.47 4.56
C MET A 247 4.39 14.18 4.59
N GLN A 248 5.44 13.47 4.18
CA GLN A 248 6.83 13.92 4.24
C GLN A 248 7.39 14.21 2.87
N LYS A 249 7.06 13.37 1.88
CA LYS A 249 7.66 13.40 0.55
C LYS A 249 6.76 12.77 -0.49
N CYS A 250 6.95 13.15 -1.74
CA CYS A 250 6.33 12.55 -2.91
C CYS A 250 7.44 12.14 -3.89
N TYR A 251 7.40 10.90 -4.38
CA TYR A 251 8.24 10.41 -5.47
C TYR A 251 7.39 10.36 -6.73
N TYR A 252 7.77 11.08 -7.76
CA TYR A 252 7.10 11.06 -9.06
C TYR A 252 7.96 10.26 -10.06
N PHE A 253 7.37 9.20 -10.63
CA PHE A 253 8.05 8.30 -11.54
C PHE A 253 7.72 8.65 -12.99
N ASN A 254 8.77 8.87 -13.80
CA ASN A 254 8.69 8.99 -15.22
C ASN A 254 9.35 7.77 -15.88
N PHE A 255 8.55 6.93 -16.52
CA PHE A 255 8.97 5.72 -17.20
C PHE A 255 9.33 6.00 -18.67
N ASN A 256 10.08 7.08 -18.95
CA ASN A 256 10.54 7.45 -20.30
C ASN A 256 9.38 7.53 -21.30
N ASN A 257 8.38 8.35 -21.01
CA ASN A 257 7.16 8.52 -21.79
C ASN A 257 6.28 7.26 -21.95
N LYS A 258 6.49 6.24 -21.12
CA LYS A 258 5.65 5.04 -21.07
C LYS A 258 4.65 5.07 -19.90
N ASN A 259 4.54 6.17 -19.20
CA ASN A 259 3.49 6.36 -18.19
C ASN A 259 2.11 6.26 -18.84
N VAL A 260 1.12 5.79 -18.08
CA VAL A 260 -0.27 5.79 -18.55
C VAL A 260 -0.75 7.24 -18.67
N PRO A 261 -1.24 7.69 -19.85
CA PRO A 261 -1.81 9.03 -19.98
C PRO A 261 -3.01 9.25 -19.06
N ASP A 262 -3.19 10.48 -18.55
CA ASP A 262 -4.24 10.78 -17.60
C ASP A 262 -5.65 10.46 -18.10
N ASP A 263 -5.90 10.67 -19.39
CA ASP A 263 -7.17 10.35 -20.04
C ASP A 263 -7.43 8.85 -20.23
N GLU A 264 -6.43 7.99 -20.02
CA GLU A 264 -6.55 6.54 -20.07
C GLU A 264 -6.51 5.87 -18.68
N LYS A 265 -6.08 6.58 -17.62
CA LYS A 265 -5.95 6.03 -16.24
C LYS A 265 -7.26 5.54 -15.65
N HIS A 266 -8.40 6.08 -16.06
CA HIS A 266 -9.72 5.74 -15.49
C HIS A 266 -10.32 4.44 -16.03
N SER A 267 -9.70 3.77 -16.98
CA SER A 267 -10.27 2.59 -17.64
C SER A 267 -9.36 1.38 -17.51
N CYS A 268 -9.65 0.49 -16.56
CA CYS A 268 -8.98 -0.80 -16.43
C CYS A 268 -9.05 -1.61 -17.73
N ASP A 269 -10.19 -1.60 -18.43
CA ASP A 269 -10.38 -2.35 -19.67
C ASP A 269 -9.40 -1.91 -20.76
N LYS A 270 -9.09 -0.62 -20.83
CA LYS A 270 -8.09 -0.10 -21.77
C LYS A 270 -6.69 -0.56 -21.40
N LEU A 271 -6.35 -0.59 -20.10
CA LEU A 271 -5.02 -0.99 -19.63
C LEU A 271 -4.78 -2.49 -19.79
N VAL A 272 -5.80 -3.32 -19.55
CA VAL A 272 -5.70 -4.79 -19.70
C VAL A 272 -5.96 -5.28 -21.12
N SER A 273 -6.45 -4.43 -22.02
CA SER A 273 -6.60 -4.76 -23.44
C SER A 273 -5.25 -5.04 -24.09
N SER A 274 -5.21 -5.85 -25.16
CA SER A 274 -3.97 -6.20 -25.85
C SER A 274 -3.17 -4.97 -26.32
N LYS A 275 -3.86 -3.89 -26.71
CA LYS A 275 -3.23 -2.63 -27.13
C LYS A 275 -2.69 -1.77 -25.97
N GLY A 276 -3.31 -1.84 -24.78
CA GLY A 276 -2.85 -1.11 -23.60
C GLY A 276 -1.69 -1.81 -22.90
N LYS A 277 -1.70 -3.16 -22.88
CA LYS A 277 -0.65 -3.96 -22.23
C LYS A 277 0.75 -3.74 -22.80
N GLU A 278 0.86 -3.45 -24.09
CA GLU A 278 2.15 -3.29 -24.79
C GLU A 278 2.70 -1.87 -24.74
N LYS A 279 1.92 -0.91 -24.22
CA LYS A 279 2.23 0.51 -24.35
C LYS A 279 2.84 1.12 -23.10
N TYR A 280 2.39 0.69 -21.93
CA TYR A 280 2.58 1.43 -20.69
C TYR A 280 3.37 0.65 -19.65
N VAL A 281 4.01 1.41 -18.75
CA VAL A 281 4.65 0.91 -17.53
C VAL A 281 3.93 1.51 -16.35
N TYR A 282 3.57 0.69 -15.38
CA TYR A 282 2.97 1.13 -14.11
C TYR A 282 3.24 0.13 -13.00
N PHE A 283 3.27 0.61 -11.76
CA PHE A 283 3.41 -0.27 -10.60
C PHE A 283 2.19 -1.16 -10.44
N ASN A 284 2.44 -2.44 -10.16
CA ASN A 284 1.40 -3.39 -9.79
C ASN A 284 1.00 -3.24 -8.32
N ASP A 285 1.99 -2.95 -7.45
CA ASP A 285 1.85 -2.76 -6.03
C ASP A 285 2.62 -1.51 -5.59
N CYS A 286 2.36 -0.99 -4.39
CA CYS A 286 3.16 0.09 -3.84
C CYS A 286 4.63 -0.34 -3.75
N PRO A 287 5.56 0.35 -4.41
CA PRO A 287 6.97 -0.01 -4.34
C PRO A 287 7.53 0.22 -2.94
N MET A 288 8.57 -0.53 -2.62
CA MET A 288 9.34 -0.44 -1.39
C MET A 288 10.54 0.48 -1.60
N ILE A 289 10.74 1.43 -0.69
CA ILE A 289 11.92 2.29 -0.69
C ILE A 289 12.77 1.87 0.51
N LEU A 290 13.85 1.15 0.25
CA LEU A 290 14.74 0.57 1.24
C LEU A 290 16.15 1.09 1.06
N ASN A 291 16.64 1.84 2.04
CA ASN A 291 17.90 2.59 1.95
C ASN A 291 17.89 3.52 0.71
N ASN A 292 18.84 3.36 -0.19
CA ASN A 292 18.94 4.07 -1.47
C ASN A 292 18.31 3.32 -2.66
N PHE A 293 17.58 2.21 -2.42
CA PHE A 293 16.94 1.44 -3.49
C PHE A 293 15.43 1.57 -3.46
N ILE A 294 14.84 1.71 -4.65
CA ILE A 294 13.40 1.59 -4.87
C ILE A 294 13.18 0.28 -5.62
N ILE A 295 12.41 -0.61 -5.02
CA ILE A 295 12.15 -1.96 -5.53
C ILE A 295 10.65 -2.17 -5.61
N GLY A 296 10.14 -2.61 -6.75
CA GLY A 296 8.72 -2.81 -6.92
C GLY A 296 8.38 -3.81 -8.02
N SER A 297 7.14 -4.26 -8.00
CA SER A 297 6.54 -5.03 -9.08
C SER A 297 5.86 -4.09 -10.07
N VAL A 298 6.14 -4.27 -11.35
CA VAL A 298 5.58 -3.44 -12.44
C VAL A 298 4.96 -4.30 -13.52
N PHE A 299 4.03 -3.69 -14.26
CA PHE A 299 3.65 -4.17 -15.58
C PHE A 299 4.42 -3.41 -16.65
N GLN A 300 4.98 -4.13 -17.61
CA GLN A 300 5.62 -3.59 -18.83
C GLN A 300 5.36 -4.56 -19.97
N ASN A 301 4.97 -4.06 -21.14
CA ASN A 301 4.68 -4.86 -22.34
C ASN A 301 3.70 -6.02 -22.08
N GLY A 302 2.76 -5.85 -21.15
CA GLY A 302 1.81 -6.88 -20.74
C GLY A 302 2.37 -7.98 -19.84
N ASN A 303 3.63 -7.91 -19.46
CA ASN A 303 4.28 -8.83 -18.54
C ASN A 303 4.52 -8.17 -17.19
N LYS A 304 4.54 -8.99 -16.15
CA LYS A 304 5.06 -8.55 -14.85
C LYS A 304 6.58 -8.49 -14.90
N GLY A 305 7.16 -7.65 -14.06
CA GLY A 305 8.60 -7.52 -13.90
C GLY A 305 8.97 -6.88 -12.58
N THR A 306 10.26 -6.88 -12.29
CA THR A 306 10.84 -6.16 -11.15
C THR A 306 11.38 -4.83 -11.64
N PHE A 307 10.96 -3.75 -10.99
CA PHE A 307 11.57 -2.42 -11.07
C PHE A 307 12.64 -2.30 -9.99
N LEU A 308 13.80 -1.82 -10.37
CA LEU A 308 14.93 -1.56 -9.47
C LEU A 308 15.53 -0.21 -9.82
N TYR A 309 15.71 0.65 -8.81
CA TYR A 309 16.29 1.98 -8.97
C TYR A 309 17.22 2.30 -7.81
N ASP A 310 18.42 2.77 -8.11
CA ASP A 310 19.41 3.26 -7.15
C ASP A 310 19.36 4.79 -7.14
N THR A 311 18.86 5.35 -6.04
CA THR A 311 18.67 6.82 -5.90
C THR A 311 19.96 7.58 -5.74
N GLU A 312 21.05 6.94 -5.30
CA GLU A 312 22.37 7.58 -5.21
C GLU A 312 23.03 7.70 -6.57
N LYS A 313 22.88 6.66 -7.41
CA LYS A 313 23.43 6.65 -8.76
C LYS A 313 22.52 7.30 -9.79
N ASP A 314 21.27 7.58 -9.43
CA ASP A 314 20.21 8.08 -10.34
C ASP A 314 20.04 7.16 -11.56
N LYS A 315 20.02 5.84 -11.34
CA LYS A 315 19.91 4.80 -12.36
C LYS A 315 18.86 3.79 -11.98
N GLY A 316 18.15 3.26 -12.98
CA GLY A 316 17.14 2.24 -12.77
C GLY A 316 16.95 1.34 -13.99
N GLY A 317 16.14 0.31 -13.80
CA GLY A 317 15.78 -0.61 -14.87
C GLY A 317 14.60 -1.48 -14.51
N ILE A 318 14.10 -2.21 -15.50
CA ILE A 318 12.99 -3.15 -15.35
C ILE A 318 13.39 -4.48 -15.96
N LYS A 319 13.31 -5.52 -15.15
CA LYS A 319 13.47 -6.91 -15.61
C LYS A 319 12.11 -7.55 -15.77
N GLU A 320 11.68 -7.76 -17.01
CA GLU A 320 10.45 -8.49 -17.29
C GLU A 320 10.62 -9.99 -16.97
N TRP A 321 9.62 -10.57 -16.32
CA TRP A 321 9.57 -12.02 -16.08
C TRP A 321 8.96 -12.73 -17.29
N ARG A 322 9.83 -13.24 -18.14
CA ARG A 322 9.44 -14.02 -19.31
C ARG A 322 9.58 -15.49 -19.01
N ALA A 323 8.65 -16.28 -19.54
CA ALA A 323 8.73 -17.74 -19.42
C ALA A 323 10.13 -18.27 -19.79
N HIS A 324 10.70 -19.10 -18.93
CA HIS A 324 11.99 -19.74 -19.06
C HIS A 324 13.25 -18.82 -19.10
N LYS A 325 13.13 -17.57 -18.62
CA LYS A 325 14.25 -16.61 -18.55
C LYS A 325 14.27 -15.80 -17.25
N ILE A 326 13.77 -16.37 -16.15
CA ILE A 326 13.78 -15.71 -14.87
C ILE A 326 14.97 -16.22 -14.08
N GLU A 327 15.79 -15.33 -13.57
CA GLU A 327 16.84 -15.66 -12.61
C GLU A 327 16.34 -15.37 -11.19
N LEU A 328 16.69 -16.25 -10.26
CA LEU A 328 16.32 -16.02 -8.86
C LEU A 328 16.82 -14.67 -8.33
N SER A 329 17.99 -14.24 -8.80
CA SER A 329 18.60 -12.94 -8.48
C SER A 329 17.84 -11.71 -9.04
N ASP A 330 16.80 -11.89 -9.87
CA ASP A 330 16.00 -10.79 -10.40
C ASP A 330 14.99 -10.21 -9.36
N ILE A 331 15.04 -10.65 -8.11
CA ILE A 331 14.11 -10.25 -7.02
C ILE A 331 12.67 -10.48 -7.46
N ILE A 332 12.28 -11.75 -7.54
CA ILE A 332 11.02 -12.17 -8.13
C ILE A 332 9.86 -11.90 -7.18
N LEU A 333 8.76 -11.36 -7.72
CA LEU A 333 7.52 -11.07 -6.97
C LEU A 333 7.81 -10.42 -5.59
N PRO A 334 8.55 -9.29 -5.54
CA PRO A 334 8.81 -8.60 -4.30
C PRO A 334 7.49 -8.14 -3.68
N ILE A 335 7.22 -8.52 -2.43
CA ILE A 335 5.92 -8.28 -1.78
C ILE A 335 6.04 -7.46 -0.51
N THR A 336 7.15 -7.60 0.23
CA THR A 336 7.41 -6.83 1.46
C THR A 336 8.90 -6.77 1.77
N THR A 337 9.28 -6.03 2.79
CA THR A 337 10.66 -5.89 3.23
C THR A 337 10.77 -5.95 4.75
N THR A 338 11.94 -6.35 5.23
CA THR A 338 12.35 -6.25 6.64
C THR A 338 13.77 -5.72 6.68
N GLN A 339 14.05 -4.69 7.47
CA GLN A 339 15.37 -4.07 7.61
C GLN A 339 16.18 -4.01 6.28
N ASN A 340 17.08 -4.97 6.03
CA ASN A 340 17.93 -5.05 4.83
C ASN A 340 17.54 -6.21 3.91
N CYS A 341 16.32 -6.71 4.01
CA CYS A 341 15.88 -7.87 3.25
C CYS A 341 14.60 -7.55 2.48
N VAL A 342 14.59 -7.81 1.19
CA VAL A 342 13.37 -7.86 0.36
C VAL A 342 12.85 -9.28 0.37
N ILE A 343 11.55 -9.46 0.48
CA ILE A 343 10.91 -10.76 0.46
C ILE A 343 10.01 -10.84 -0.76
N GLY A 344 10.26 -11.84 -1.59
CA GLY A 344 9.40 -12.26 -2.67
C GLY A 344 8.77 -13.60 -2.38
N TRP A 345 7.84 -14.05 -3.22
CA TRP A 345 7.21 -15.34 -3.08
C TRP A 345 7.17 -16.09 -4.41
N MET A 346 7.06 -17.41 -4.34
CA MET A 346 6.99 -18.26 -5.53
C MET A 346 6.04 -19.42 -5.29
N ASP A 347 5.29 -19.73 -6.33
CA ASP A 347 4.54 -20.96 -6.53
C ASP A 347 5.26 -21.86 -7.55
N TYR A 348 4.63 -22.94 -7.93
CA TYR A 348 5.15 -23.84 -8.94
C TYR A 348 5.37 -23.17 -10.29
N SER A 349 4.51 -22.24 -10.71
CA SER A 349 4.60 -21.60 -12.03
C SER A 349 5.83 -20.71 -12.14
N VAL A 350 6.15 -19.98 -11.07
CA VAL A 350 7.38 -19.17 -10.98
C VAL A 350 8.61 -20.06 -10.91
N TYR A 351 8.56 -21.12 -10.10
CA TYR A 351 9.66 -22.10 -9.99
C TYR A 351 9.99 -22.75 -11.35
N GLU A 352 8.97 -23.14 -12.12
CA GLU A 352 9.17 -23.73 -13.45
C GLU A 352 9.84 -22.76 -14.42
N ALA A 353 9.57 -21.48 -14.31
CA ALA A 353 10.13 -20.43 -15.15
C ALA A 353 11.60 -20.08 -14.82
N LEU A 354 12.13 -20.54 -13.68
CA LEU A 354 13.53 -20.29 -13.29
C LEU A 354 14.50 -20.98 -14.24
N SER A 355 15.50 -20.24 -14.70
CA SER A 355 16.60 -20.75 -15.53
C SER A 355 17.56 -21.64 -14.75
N ASP A 356 17.75 -21.37 -13.46
CA ASP A 356 18.56 -22.16 -12.53
C ASP A 356 17.74 -22.53 -11.29
N LYS A 357 17.70 -23.83 -10.98
CA LYS A 357 16.98 -24.42 -9.85
C LYS A 357 17.93 -25.06 -8.83
N SER A 358 19.23 -24.80 -8.92
CA SER A 358 20.27 -25.43 -8.08
C SER A 358 20.10 -25.15 -6.57
N MET A 359 19.47 -24.02 -6.21
CA MET A 359 19.17 -23.66 -4.83
C MET A 359 17.99 -24.44 -4.22
N PHE A 360 17.24 -25.21 -5.02
CA PHE A 360 16.06 -25.92 -4.55
C PHE A 360 16.42 -27.39 -4.27
N SER A 361 16.32 -27.79 -3.01
CA SER A 361 16.45 -29.19 -2.62
C SER A 361 15.31 -30.02 -3.22
N SER A 362 15.50 -31.38 -3.23
CA SER A 362 14.43 -32.27 -3.68
C SER A 362 13.15 -32.16 -2.83
N GLU A 363 13.27 -31.77 -1.56
CA GLU A 363 12.12 -31.50 -0.68
C GLU A 363 11.37 -30.25 -1.12
N LEU A 364 12.07 -29.12 -1.38
CA LEU A 364 11.47 -27.89 -1.85
C LEU A 364 10.82 -28.08 -3.23
N THR A 365 11.49 -28.77 -4.12
CA THR A 365 10.95 -29.11 -5.45
C THR A 365 9.65 -29.91 -5.35
N ARG A 366 9.61 -30.93 -4.47
CA ARG A 366 8.39 -31.71 -4.24
C ARG A 366 7.27 -30.84 -3.67
N HIS A 367 7.59 -30.01 -2.66
CA HIS A 367 6.62 -29.11 -2.04
C HIS A 367 5.96 -28.17 -3.06
N LEU A 368 6.75 -27.56 -3.97
CA LEU A 368 6.23 -26.72 -5.05
C LEU A 368 5.40 -27.53 -6.05
N ASN A 369 5.84 -28.71 -6.45
CA ASN A 369 5.09 -29.61 -7.35
C ASN A 369 3.74 -30.03 -6.76
N ASP A 370 3.66 -30.16 -5.44
CA ASP A 370 2.43 -30.48 -4.70
C ASP A 370 1.51 -29.25 -4.50
N GLY A 371 1.87 -28.09 -5.09
CA GLY A 371 1.10 -26.84 -5.03
C GLY A 371 1.40 -25.96 -3.83
N GLY A 372 2.48 -26.24 -3.10
CA GLY A 372 2.93 -25.42 -1.98
C GLY A 372 3.65 -24.13 -2.42
N HIS A 373 3.91 -23.27 -1.46
CA HIS A 373 4.53 -21.95 -1.68
C HIS A 373 5.84 -21.82 -0.91
N VAL A 374 6.74 -21.01 -1.45
CA VAL A 374 7.99 -20.62 -0.78
C VAL A 374 8.15 -19.10 -0.77
N LEU A 375 8.87 -18.60 0.23
CA LEU A 375 9.33 -17.21 0.27
C LEU A 375 10.82 -17.17 -0.09
N ALA A 376 11.21 -16.20 -0.90
CA ALA A 376 12.58 -15.87 -1.21
C ALA A 376 12.99 -14.62 -0.44
N PHE A 377 13.97 -14.74 0.45
CA PHE A 377 14.54 -13.63 1.22
C PHE A 377 15.81 -13.17 0.52
N TYR A 378 15.78 -11.98 -0.04
CA TYR A 378 16.92 -11.35 -0.70
C TYR A 378 17.59 -10.41 0.28
N PHE A 379 18.68 -10.84 0.89
CA PHE A 379 19.49 -10.00 1.79
C PHE A 379 20.33 -9.05 0.94
N LEU A 380 20.09 -7.76 1.13
CA LEU A 380 20.82 -6.75 0.38
C LEU A 380 22.16 -6.48 1.07
N ASN A 381 23.20 -6.29 0.26
CA ASN A 381 24.45 -5.77 0.77
C ASN A 381 24.16 -4.46 1.49
N ASN A 382 24.65 -4.33 2.73
CA ASN A 382 24.63 -3.06 3.41
C ASN A 382 25.44 -2.10 2.54
N ALA A 383 24.75 -1.36 1.70
CA ALA A 383 25.39 -0.39 0.85
C ALA A 383 26.11 0.60 1.75
N ARG A 384 27.33 0.78 1.44
CA ARG A 384 28.42 1.54 1.98
C ARG A 384 28.06 2.97 2.34
#